data_1cd4056aad80aeb515e6b3708e81db33
#
_entry.id   1cd4056aad80aeb515e6b3708e81db33
#
_cell.length_a   1.000
_cell.length_b   1.000
_cell.length_c   1.000
_cell.angle_alpha   90.00
_cell.angle_beta   90.00
_cell.angle_gamma   90.00
#
_symmetry.space_group_name_H-M   'P 1'
#
loop_
_entity.id
_entity.type
_entity.pdbx_description
1 polymer ?
#
loop_
_entity_poly.entity_id
_entity_poly.type
_entity_poly.pdbx_seq_one_letter_code
_entity_poly.pdbx_strand_id
1 'polypeptide(L)'
;MDRKLSPPDAMISALKKGMELHKMGLSGNGLQPDTVTWAKRFIAGDDATPEKIAKGNKWWGRNERFLKEPDKSPAMVAALLWGGAAGRDWFRAMFKEMNHEKKEEKMGYKDMKDES
;
A
#
# COMPACT_ATOMS: atom_id res chain seq x y z
N MET A 1 15.72 -2.32 15.99
CA MET A 1 14.41 -2.76 16.30
C MET A 1 13.64 -3.23 15.11
N ASP A 2 13.12 -4.38 15.21
CA ASP A 2 12.38 -4.94 14.10
C ASP A 2 11.00 -4.37 14.03
N ARG A 3 10.69 -3.81 12.90
CA ARG A 3 9.37 -3.31 12.66
C ARG A 3 8.63 -4.28 11.77
N LYS A 4 7.48 -4.69 12.20
CA LYS A 4 6.67 -5.56 11.38
C LYS A 4 5.89 -4.76 10.37
N LEU A 5 6.05 -5.11 9.13
CA LEU A 5 5.31 -4.46 8.07
C LEU A 5 4.13 -5.33 7.66
N SER A 6 3.34 -5.71 8.66
CA SER A 6 2.17 -6.58 8.47
C SER A 6 0.92 -5.76 8.27
N PRO A 7 0.14 -6.05 7.23
CA PRO A 7 -1.11 -5.33 7.02
C PRO A 7 -2.12 -5.62 8.13
N PRO A 8 -2.92 -4.63 8.50
CA PRO A 8 -3.97 -4.85 9.52
C PRO A 8 -5.13 -5.68 8.96
N ASP A 9 -5.93 -6.23 9.85
CA ASP A 9 -7.04 -7.09 9.45
C ASP A 9 -8.02 -6.41 8.51
N ALA A 10 -8.31 -5.14 8.73
CA ALA A 10 -9.23 -4.41 7.87
C ALA A 10 -8.69 -4.33 6.44
N MET A 11 -7.38 -4.19 6.30
CA MET A 11 -6.76 -4.17 4.99
C MET A 11 -6.84 -5.55 4.34
N ILE A 12 -6.60 -6.61 5.12
CA ILE A 12 -6.69 -7.96 4.60
C ILE A 12 -8.10 -8.26 4.09
N SER A 13 -9.13 -7.80 4.83
CA SER A 13 -10.51 -7.98 4.39
C SER A 13 -10.76 -7.32 3.05
N ALA A 14 -10.24 -6.11 2.87
CA ALA A 14 -10.38 -5.41 1.59
C ALA A 14 -9.68 -6.17 0.47
N LEU A 15 -8.49 -6.69 0.76
CA LEU A 15 -7.74 -7.44 -0.24
C LEU A 15 -8.49 -8.69 -0.67
N LYS A 16 -9.11 -9.39 0.28
CA LYS A 16 -9.89 -10.59 -0.04
C LYS A 16 -11.06 -10.25 -0.94
N LYS A 17 -11.74 -9.15 -0.62
CA LYS A 17 -12.86 -8.72 -1.44
C LYS A 17 -12.40 -8.36 -2.84
N GLY A 18 -11.29 -7.65 -2.94
CA GLY A 18 -10.73 -7.29 -4.24
C GLY A 18 -10.36 -8.51 -5.05
N MET A 19 -9.81 -9.53 -4.41
CA MET A 19 -9.46 -10.76 -5.10
C MET A 19 -10.68 -11.48 -5.63
N GLU A 20 -11.78 -11.47 -4.87
CA GLU A 20 -13.02 -12.07 -5.34
C GLU A 20 -13.52 -11.39 -6.59
N LEU A 21 -13.54 -10.07 -6.57
CA LEU A 21 -13.99 -9.30 -7.73
C LEU A 21 -13.07 -9.48 -8.92
N HIS A 22 -11.78 -9.58 -8.65
CA HIS A 22 -10.80 -9.84 -9.70
C HIS A 22 -11.07 -11.19 -10.37
N LYS A 23 -11.36 -12.21 -9.58
CA LYS A 23 -11.67 -13.54 -10.12
C LYS A 23 -12.93 -13.52 -10.95
N MET A 24 -13.84 -12.60 -10.68
CA MET A 24 -15.05 -12.45 -11.46
C MET A 24 -14.84 -11.67 -12.75
N GLY A 25 -13.59 -11.26 -13.01
CA GLY A 25 -13.27 -10.56 -14.24
C GLY A 25 -13.56 -9.08 -14.22
N LEU A 26 -13.68 -8.50 -13.03
CA LEU A 26 -14.09 -7.10 -12.89
C LEU A 26 -12.93 -6.12 -12.82
N SER A 27 -11.69 -6.60 -12.98
CA SER A 27 -10.52 -5.72 -12.86
C SER A 27 -10.24 -4.87 -14.07
N GLY A 28 -10.84 -5.17 -15.19
CA GLY A 28 -10.52 -4.44 -16.42
C GLY A 28 -9.14 -4.82 -16.92
N ASN A 29 -8.57 -3.97 -17.76
CA ASN A 29 -7.31 -4.27 -18.43
C ASN A 29 -6.11 -3.54 -17.87
N GLY A 30 -6.31 -2.66 -16.91
CA GLY A 30 -5.23 -1.82 -16.44
C GLY A 30 -4.52 -2.30 -15.19
N LEU A 31 -4.91 -3.44 -14.65
CA LEU A 31 -4.34 -3.90 -13.40
C LEU A 31 -2.96 -4.49 -13.61
N GLN A 32 -2.02 -4.06 -12.79
CA GLN A 32 -0.66 -4.57 -12.88
C GLN A 32 -0.58 -5.95 -12.24
N PRO A 33 0.17 -6.89 -12.86
CA PRO A 33 0.30 -8.23 -12.28
C PRO A 33 0.85 -8.22 -10.86
N ASP A 34 1.73 -7.28 -10.58
CA ASP A 34 2.34 -7.12 -9.26
C ASP A 34 1.30 -6.88 -8.19
N THR A 35 0.24 -6.14 -8.52
CA THR A 35 -0.81 -5.82 -7.56
C THR A 35 -1.48 -7.09 -7.07
N VAL A 36 -1.77 -8.00 -7.97
CA VAL A 36 -2.41 -9.26 -7.61
C VAL A 36 -1.46 -10.13 -6.80
N THR A 37 -0.21 -10.18 -7.21
CA THR A 37 0.80 -10.97 -6.51
C THR A 37 0.92 -10.52 -5.06
N TRP A 38 1.03 -9.23 -4.84
CA TRP A 38 1.17 -8.72 -3.48
C TRP A 38 -0.10 -8.92 -2.65
N ALA A 39 -1.28 -8.77 -3.29
CA ALA A 39 -2.53 -9.02 -2.58
C ALA A 39 -2.56 -10.46 -2.06
N LYS A 40 -2.15 -11.41 -2.88
CA LYS A 40 -2.11 -12.82 -2.46
C LYS A 40 -1.12 -13.04 -1.33
N ARG A 41 0.04 -12.40 -1.42
CA ARG A 41 1.07 -12.55 -0.40
C ARG A 41 0.60 -12.01 0.94
N PHE A 42 -0.02 -10.83 0.93
CA PHE A 42 -0.54 -10.24 2.17
C PHE A 42 -1.62 -11.13 2.79
N ILE A 43 -2.52 -11.63 1.94
CA ILE A 43 -3.60 -12.50 2.43
C ILE A 43 -3.00 -13.77 3.05
N ALA A 44 -1.88 -14.24 2.52
CA ALA A 44 -1.20 -15.41 3.03
C ALA A 44 -0.40 -15.13 4.31
N GLY A 45 -0.29 -13.87 4.70
CA GLY A 45 0.39 -13.52 5.94
C GLY A 45 1.77 -12.94 5.78
N ASP A 46 2.20 -12.66 4.56
CA ASP A 46 3.53 -12.09 4.33
C ASP A 46 3.58 -10.63 4.73
N ASP A 47 4.73 -10.22 5.20
CA ASP A 47 4.98 -8.80 5.49
C ASP A 47 5.34 -8.06 4.21
N ALA A 48 5.15 -6.74 4.22
CA ALA A 48 5.57 -5.92 3.11
C ALA A 48 7.07 -5.65 3.20
N THR A 49 7.62 -5.13 2.12
CA THR A 49 9.00 -4.64 2.11
C THR A 49 8.96 -3.11 2.10
N PRO A 50 10.06 -2.46 2.45
CA PRO A 50 10.10 -0.99 2.37
C PRO A 50 9.77 -0.48 0.97
N GLU A 51 10.20 -1.19 -0.07
CA GLU A 51 9.89 -0.80 -1.43
C GLU A 51 8.39 -0.86 -1.69
N LYS A 52 7.74 -1.90 -1.18
CA LYS A 52 6.29 -2.03 -1.36
C LYS A 52 5.55 -0.92 -0.63
N ILE A 53 6.02 -0.56 0.56
CA ILE A 53 5.42 0.53 1.32
C ILE A 53 5.52 1.84 0.55
N ALA A 54 6.69 2.15 0.01
CA ALA A 54 6.88 3.36 -0.77
C ALA A 54 5.99 3.36 -2.01
N LYS A 55 5.91 2.23 -2.67
CA LYS A 55 5.10 2.10 -3.86
C LYS A 55 3.62 2.29 -3.54
N GLY A 56 3.17 1.70 -2.45
CA GLY A 56 1.78 1.83 -2.03
C GLY A 56 1.41 3.26 -1.68
N ASN A 57 2.29 3.94 -0.96
CA ASN A 57 2.05 5.33 -0.62
C ASN A 57 1.93 6.18 -1.88
N LYS A 58 2.79 5.94 -2.85
CA LYS A 58 2.77 6.68 -4.10
C LYS A 58 1.51 6.38 -4.91
N TRP A 59 1.15 5.10 -4.96
CA TRP A 59 -0.04 4.69 -5.69
C TRP A 59 -1.28 5.38 -5.12
N TRP A 60 -1.42 5.37 -3.79
CA TRP A 60 -2.56 6.01 -3.14
C TRP A 60 -2.55 7.52 -3.33
N GLY A 61 -1.37 8.12 -3.37
CA GLY A 61 -1.27 9.55 -3.63
C GLY A 61 -1.89 9.96 -4.96
N ARG A 62 -1.86 9.06 -5.93
CA ARG A 62 -2.39 9.37 -7.26
C ARG A 62 -3.80 8.83 -7.47
N ASN A 63 -4.20 7.82 -6.73
CA ASN A 63 -5.42 7.09 -7.04
C ASN A 63 -6.44 7.04 -5.91
N GLU A 64 -6.30 7.91 -4.94
CA GLU A 64 -7.21 7.91 -3.79
C GLU A 64 -8.66 8.07 -4.23
N ARG A 65 -8.89 8.79 -5.30
CA ARG A 65 -10.24 9.00 -5.81
C ARG A 65 -10.95 7.71 -6.21
N PHE A 66 -10.19 6.65 -6.42
CA PHE A 66 -10.77 5.36 -6.79
C PHE A 66 -11.71 4.83 -5.70
N LEU A 67 -11.54 5.27 -4.47
CA LEU A 67 -12.42 4.86 -3.38
C LEU A 67 -13.84 5.40 -3.53
N LYS A 68 -14.01 6.38 -4.41
CA LYS A 68 -15.34 6.97 -4.65
C LYS A 68 -16.01 6.40 -5.89
N GLU A 69 -15.35 5.48 -6.56
CA GLU A 69 -15.91 4.88 -7.76
C GLU A 69 -16.94 3.81 -7.39
N PRO A 70 -17.81 3.46 -8.32
CA PRO A 70 -18.83 2.45 -7.99
C PRO A 70 -18.22 1.13 -7.56
N ASP A 71 -18.97 0.42 -6.75
CA ASP A 71 -18.57 -0.90 -6.28
C ASP A 71 -18.30 -1.81 -7.40
N LYS A 72 -17.63 -2.56 -7.68
CA LYS A 72 -17.39 -3.47 -8.79
C LYS A 72 -16.82 -2.82 -10.04
N SER A 73 -16.53 -1.51 -9.99
CA SER A 73 -15.85 -0.90 -11.13
C SER A 73 -14.38 -1.33 -11.10
N PRO A 74 -13.71 -1.31 -12.26
CA PRO A 74 -12.28 -1.65 -12.27
C PRO A 74 -11.45 -0.78 -11.34
N ALA A 75 -11.81 0.50 -11.21
CA ALA A 75 -11.08 1.38 -10.31
C ALA A 75 -11.26 0.95 -8.86
N MET A 76 -12.48 0.58 -8.46
CA MET A 76 -12.71 0.14 -7.10
C MET A 76 -12.03 -1.20 -6.83
N VAL A 77 -12.02 -2.10 -7.81
CA VAL A 77 -11.32 -3.37 -7.63
C VAL A 77 -9.84 -3.12 -7.40
N ALA A 78 -9.24 -2.22 -8.18
CA ALA A 78 -7.84 -1.87 -7.98
C ALA A 78 -7.63 -1.29 -6.59
N ALA A 79 -8.51 -0.41 -6.14
CA ALA A 79 -8.39 0.17 -4.80
C ALA A 79 -8.44 -0.91 -3.73
N LEU A 80 -9.33 -1.88 -3.88
CA LEU A 80 -9.42 -2.97 -2.91
C LEU A 80 -8.18 -3.85 -2.90
N LEU A 81 -7.59 -4.05 -4.08
CA LEU A 81 -6.36 -4.85 -4.18
C LEU A 81 -5.14 -4.11 -3.64
N TRP A 82 -5.26 -2.82 -3.40
CA TRP A 82 -4.26 -2.04 -2.69
C TRP A 82 -4.68 -1.81 -1.23
N GLY A 83 -5.68 -2.56 -0.77
CA GLY A 83 -6.06 -2.60 0.63
C GLY A 83 -7.24 -1.74 1.02
N GLY A 84 -7.89 -1.08 0.08
CA GLY A 84 -9.02 -0.21 0.37
C GLY A 84 -8.59 0.99 1.21
N ALA A 85 -9.52 1.63 1.89
CA ALA A 85 -9.21 2.77 2.74
C ALA A 85 -8.23 2.39 3.86
N ALA A 86 -8.39 1.19 4.40
CA ALA A 86 -7.46 0.71 5.43
C ALA A 86 -6.05 0.60 4.89
N GLY A 87 -5.91 0.13 3.66
CA GLY A 87 -4.61 0.04 3.02
C GLY A 87 -4.00 1.40 2.76
N ARG A 88 -4.83 2.35 2.31
CA ARG A 88 -4.37 3.71 2.10
C ARG A 88 -3.76 4.27 3.38
N ASP A 89 -4.47 4.14 4.48
CA ASP A 89 -4.00 4.68 5.75
C ASP A 89 -2.76 3.97 6.24
N TRP A 90 -2.73 2.65 6.07
CA TRP A 90 -1.60 1.85 6.50
C TRP A 90 -0.33 2.18 5.72
N PHE A 91 -0.42 2.25 4.38
CA PHE A 91 0.75 2.59 3.57
C PHE A 91 1.26 3.98 3.91
N ARG A 92 0.36 4.93 4.12
CA ARG A 92 0.76 6.28 4.50
C ARG A 92 1.47 6.32 5.84
N ALA A 93 0.89 5.63 6.81
CA ALA A 93 1.48 5.61 8.15
C ALA A 93 2.84 4.93 8.15
N MET A 94 2.96 3.81 7.46
CA MET A 94 4.22 3.09 7.40
C MET A 94 5.29 3.89 6.66
N PHE A 95 4.90 4.50 5.57
CA PHE A 95 5.85 5.31 4.80
C PHE A 95 6.33 6.50 5.63
N LYS A 96 5.43 7.11 6.36
CA LYS A 96 5.77 8.23 7.21
C LYS A 96 6.77 7.84 8.28
N GLU A 97 6.55 6.70 8.90
CA GLU A 97 7.46 6.20 9.91
C GLU A 97 8.84 5.90 9.35
N MET A 98 8.88 5.26 8.20
CA MET A 98 10.13 4.96 7.55
C MET A 98 10.89 6.22 7.20
N ASN A 99 10.17 7.20 6.68
CA ASN A 99 10.76 8.48 6.33
C ASN A 99 11.26 9.23 7.55
N HIS A 100 10.52 9.13 8.63
CA HIS A 100 10.90 9.79 9.87
C HIS A 100 12.20 9.20 10.41
N GLU A 101 12.33 7.92 10.38
CA GLU A 101 13.54 7.26 10.82
C GLU A 101 14.73 7.65 9.94
N LYS A 102 14.52 7.62 8.64
CA LYS A 102 15.53 8.03 7.72
C LYS A 102 15.92 9.47 7.89
N LYS A 103 14.94 10.30 8.17
CA LYS A 103 15.16 11.69 8.36
C LYS A 103 15.98 11.96 9.60
N GLU A 104 15.75 11.21 10.63
CA GLU A 104 16.50 11.34 11.84
C GLU A 104 17.98 10.98 11.62
N GLU A 105 18.21 9.91 10.94
CA GLU A 105 19.54 9.52 10.59
C GLU A 105 20.21 10.58 9.76
N LYS A 106 19.50 11.07 8.79
CA LYS A 106 19.99 12.08 7.92
C LYS A 106 20.26 13.37 8.64
N MET A 107 19.46 13.70 9.59
CA MET A 107 19.63 14.91 10.33
C MET A 107 20.94 14.92 11.09
N GLY A 108 21.23 13.81 11.72
CA GLY A 108 22.50 13.71 12.39
C GLY A 108 23.66 13.91 11.44
N TYR A 109 23.54 13.35 10.28
CA TYR A 109 24.54 13.48 9.27
C TYR A 109 24.58 14.88 8.71
N LYS A 110 23.44 15.47 8.50
CA LYS A 110 23.34 16.78 7.99
C LYS A 110 23.93 17.83 8.88
N ASP A 111 23.73 17.68 10.12
CA ASP A 111 24.28 18.60 11.08
C ASP A 111 25.75 18.70 10.91
N MET A 112 26.36 17.61 10.60
CA MET A 112 27.74 17.65 10.37
C MET A 112 28.09 18.33 9.10
N LYS A 113 27.28 18.13 8.15
CA LYS A 113 27.48 18.69 6.91
C LYS A 113 27.21 20.11 6.82
N ASP A 114 26.31 20.52 7.49
CA ASP A 114 25.72 21.69 7.34
C ASP A 114 26.16 22.76 7.04
N GLU A 115 25.88 22.45 6.71
CA GLU A 115 25.92 22.86 6.16
C GLU A 115 25.60 23.18 5.54
N SER A 116 25.50 23.06 5.42
CA SER A 116 25.05 23.19 4.66
C SER A 116 24.66 23.58 4.49
#